data_7fb18eceb449b9b97f29aa74958893e9
#
_entry.id   7fb18eceb449b9b97f29aa74958893e9
#
_cell.length_a   1.000
_cell.length_b   1.000
_cell.length_c   1.000
_cell.angle_alpha   90.00
_cell.angle_beta   90.00
_cell.angle_gamma   90.00
#
_symmetry.space_group_name_H-M   'P 1'
#
loop_
_entity.id
_entity.type
_entity.pdbx_description
1 polymer ?
#
loop_
_entity_poly.entity_id
_entity_poly.type
_entity_poly.pdbx_seq_one_letter_code
_entity_poly.pdbx_strand_id
1 'polypeptide(L)'
;MKANLPTPMSLNCRRLLAGMALIFALGMGSNTVWASTENALQPIEDNKNLCMHAVDRAEQKHNIPGQILRAISLAESGRYDRLRKASFAWPWTVTSGKNSHYLPSREAAIAKVKEMRAQNIRNIDVGCMQVNLGYHPDAFANLDEAFNPETNVAYAAAHLEKLYIARHSWTLAVGYYHSATRRLNRSYRRKIMGLWCVERRRAAAAERQRVIKVGAERRRKSVVAYEARQRKHRAFIKA
;
A
#
# COMPACT_ATOMS: atom_id res chain seq x y z
N MET A 1 19.62 5.69 29.27
CA MET A 1 19.06 6.70 28.36
C MET A 1 17.69 6.21 27.90
N LYS A 2 16.61 6.81 28.36
CA LYS A 2 15.23 6.44 27.99
C LYS A 2 14.92 7.11 26.66
N ALA A 3 14.68 6.33 25.59
CA ALA A 3 14.27 6.83 24.31
C ALA A 3 12.85 7.41 24.44
N ASN A 4 12.72 8.72 24.25
CA ASN A 4 11.42 9.39 24.14
C ASN A 4 10.72 8.94 22.85
N LEU A 5 9.70 8.11 22.99
CA LEU A 5 8.76 7.81 21.91
C LEU A 5 8.06 9.11 21.51
N PRO A 6 8.00 9.45 20.24
CA PRO A 6 7.27 10.64 19.79
C PRO A 6 5.77 10.48 20.06
N THR A 7 5.18 11.49 20.69
CA THR A 7 3.76 11.58 20.96
C THR A 7 2.92 11.37 19.70
N PRO A 8 1.80 10.65 19.77
CA PRO A 8 0.93 10.43 18.63
C PRO A 8 0.32 11.75 18.16
N MET A 9 0.63 12.13 16.92
CA MET A 9 0.00 13.29 16.27
C MET A 9 -1.52 13.08 16.18
N SER A 10 -2.29 13.78 17.01
CA SER A 10 -3.74 13.86 16.91
C SER A 10 -4.15 14.78 15.75
N LEU A 11 -4.18 14.25 14.54
CA LEU A 11 -4.90 14.88 13.44
C LEU A 11 -6.38 14.46 13.54
N ASN A 12 -7.25 15.37 13.92
CA ASN A 12 -8.69 15.19 13.94
C ASN A 12 -9.22 14.89 12.53
N CYS A 13 -9.36 13.61 12.20
CA CYS A 13 -10.00 13.11 10.99
C CYS A 13 -11.54 13.07 11.09
N ARG A 14 -12.13 14.01 11.83
CA ARG A 14 -13.59 14.10 11.95
C ARG A 14 -14.15 14.96 10.82
N ARG A 15 -14.89 14.33 9.96
CA ARG A 15 -16.05 14.73 9.13
C ARG A 15 -15.96 14.18 7.72
N LEU A 16 -16.86 13.24 7.48
CA LEU A 16 -17.75 13.10 6.30
C LEU A 16 -18.44 11.74 6.40
N LEU A 17 -19.62 11.73 6.99
CA LEU A 17 -20.59 10.67 6.83
C LEU A 17 -21.76 11.27 6.04
N ALA A 18 -21.90 10.86 4.79
CA ALA A 18 -23.15 10.99 4.06
C ALA A 18 -23.60 9.57 3.74
N GLY A 19 -24.84 9.26 4.12
CA GLY A 19 -25.45 7.94 4.06
C GLY A 19 -25.78 7.50 2.63
N MET A 20 -25.88 6.18 2.44
CA MET A 20 -26.62 5.59 1.32
C MET A 20 -27.33 4.31 1.76
N ALA A 21 -28.61 4.26 1.38
CA ALA A 21 -29.62 3.27 1.73
C ALA A 21 -29.39 1.91 1.06
N LEU A 22 -29.89 0.86 1.76
CA LEU A 22 -30.02 -0.52 1.27
C LEU A 22 -31.09 -0.63 0.17
N ILE A 23 -30.79 -1.44 -0.85
CA ILE A 23 -31.80 -2.13 -1.65
C ILE A 23 -31.43 -3.62 -1.68
N PHE A 24 -32.33 -4.46 -1.12
CA PHE A 24 -32.34 -5.92 -1.24
C PHE A 24 -32.98 -6.31 -2.57
N ALA A 25 -32.36 -7.21 -3.33
CA ALA A 25 -33.01 -7.97 -4.37
C ALA A 25 -32.57 -9.43 -4.27
N LEU A 26 -33.57 -10.31 -3.99
CA LEU A 26 -33.49 -11.77 -4.11
C LEU A 26 -33.49 -12.17 -5.59
N GLY A 27 -32.62 -13.09 -5.98
CA GLY A 27 -32.60 -13.71 -7.31
C GLY A 27 -32.00 -15.09 -7.25
N MET A 28 -32.81 -16.11 -7.52
CA MET A 28 -32.49 -17.55 -7.54
C MET A 28 -31.58 -17.96 -8.68
N GLY A 29 -30.69 -18.88 -8.36
CA GLY A 29 -30.15 -20.03 -9.06
C GLY A 29 -29.82 -20.01 -10.53
N SER A 30 -28.53 -20.29 -10.82
CA SER A 30 -28.12 -21.16 -11.92
C SER A 30 -26.66 -21.56 -11.68
N ASN A 31 -26.38 -22.85 -11.46
CA ASN A 31 -25.05 -23.43 -11.41
C ASN A 31 -24.45 -23.43 -12.82
N THR A 32 -23.67 -22.41 -13.16
CA THR A 32 -22.81 -22.42 -14.33
C THR A 32 -21.36 -22.58 -13.86
N VAL A 33 -20.72 -23.61 -14.39
CA VAL A 33 -19.31 -23.97 -14.17
C VAL A 33 -18.41 -22.78 -14.56
N TRP A 34 -17.83 -22.12 -13.58
CA TRP A 34 -16.86 -21.02 -13.74
C TRP A 34 -15.42 -21.53 -13.53
N ALA A 35 -14.95 -22.41 -14.42
CA ALA A 35 -13.65 -23.04 -14.30
C ALA A 35 -12.50 -22.36 -15.09
N SER A 36 -12.67 -21.14 -15.62
CA SER A 36 -11.67 -20.59 -16.55
C SER A 36 -11.18 -19.17 -16.27
N THR A 37 -11.63 -18.48 -15.21
CA THR A 37 -11.24 -17.10 -14.97
C THR A 37 -10.28 -16.90 -13.80
N GLU A 38 -10.04 -17.91 -12.98
CA GLU A 38 -9.13 -17.78 -11.82
C GLU A 38 -7.65 -17.63 -12.22
N ASN A 39 -7.20 -18.31 -13.29
CA ASN A 39 -5.78 -18.28 -13.70
C ASN A 39 -5.34 -16.95 -14.37
N ALA A 40 -6.25 -16.19 -14.96
CA ALA A 40 -5.91 -14.90 -15.59
C ALA A 40 -5.82 -13.73 -14.61
N LEU A 41 -6.36 -13.87 -13.40
CA LEU A 41 -6.36 -12.81 -12.37
C LEU A 41 -5.17 -12.91 -11.40
N GLN A 42 -4.56 -14.08 -11.23
CA GLN A 42 -3.46 -14.31 -10.30
C GLN A 42 -2.21 -13.45 -10.55
N PRO A 43 -1.66 -13.31 -11.77
CA PRO A 43 -0.49 -12.47 -12.00
C PRO A 43 -0.72 -10.99 -11.69
N ILE A 44 -1.95 -10.51 -11.88
CA ILE A 44 -2.32 -9.12 -11.56
C ILE A 44 -2.47 -8.93 -10.04
N GLU A 45 -2.95 -9.94 -9.33
CA GLU A 45 -3.12 -9.92 -7.87
C GLU A 45 -1.77 -9.84 -7.16
N ASP A 46 -0.80 -10.65 -7.57
CA ASP A 46 0.55 -10.67 -7.03
C ASP A 46 1.25 -9.31 -7.23
N ASN A 47 1.13 -8.72 -8.41
CA ASN A 47 1.74 -7.42 -8.72
C ASN A 47 1.16 -6.26 -7.88
N LYS A 48 -0.11 -6.31 -7.50
CA LYS A 48 -0.75 -5.29 -6.65
C LYS A 48 -0.17 -5.24 -5.24
N ASN A 49 0.27 -6.38 -4.73
CA ASN A 49 0.77 -6.49 -3.37
C ASN A 49 2.26 -6.16 -3.27
N LEU A 50 3.02 -6.19 -4.37
CA LEU A 50 4.47 -5.98 -4.36
C LEU A 50 4.87 -4.63 -3.75
N CYS A 51 4.29 -3.53 -4.22
CA CYS A 51 4.57 -2.20 -3.65
C CYS A 51 4.15 -2.12 -2.18
N MET A 52 3.01 -2.72 -1.82
CA MET A 52 2.48 -2.66 -0.46
C MET A 52 3.40 -3.37 0.53
N HIS A 53 3.86 -4.59 0.20
CA HIS A 53 4.78 -5.34 1.06
C HIS A 53 6.12 -4.64 1.24
N ALA A 54 6.66 -4.05 0.16
CA ALA A 54 7.88 -3.27 0.23
C ALA A 54 7.71 -2.03 1.13
N VAL A 55 6.58 -1.31 0.99
CA VAL A 55 6.23 -0.14 1.82
C VAL A 55 6.13 -0.50 3.29
N ASP A 56 5.42 -1.57 3.65
CA ASP A 56 5.23 -1.97 5.05
C ASP A 56 6.58 -2.28 5.72
N ARG A 57 7.50 -2.97 5.01
CA ARG A 57 8.87 -3.24 5.50
C ARG A 57 9.69 -1.97 5.64
N ALA A 58 9.62 -1.07 4.67
CA ALA A 58 10.39 0.16 4.68
C ALA A 58 9.92 1.14 5.78
N GLU A 59 8.61 1.25 6.03
CA GLU A 59 8.06 2.05 7.14
C GLU A 59 8.61 1.57 8.49
N GLN A 60 8.66 0.26 8.70
CA GLN A 60 9.23 -0.33 9.93
C GLN A 60 10.74 -0.08 10.04
N LYS A 61 11.49 -0.33 8.97
CA LYS A 61 12.96 -0.19 8.95
C LYS A 61 13.43 1.24 9.22
N HIS A 62 12.73 2.23 8.69
CA HIS A 62 13.07 3.65 8.79
C HIS A 62 12.27 4.41 9.86
N ASN A 63 11.51 3.71 10.73
CA ASN A 63 10.65 4.32 11.75
C ASN A 63 9.72 5.41 11.20
N ILE A 64 9.26 5.24 9.95
CA ILE A 64 8.31 6.13 9.31
C ILE A 64 6.91 5.84 9.88
N PRO A 65 6.12 6.88 10.26
CA PRO A 65 4.77 6.65 10.76
C PRO A 65 3.94 5.84 9.78
N GLY A 66 3.38 4.73 10.25
CA GLY A 66 2.68 3.76 9.41
C GLY A 66 1.64 4.38 8.49
N GLN A 67 1.59 3.90 7.27
CA GLN A 67 0.76 4.32 6.14
C GLN A 67 1.18 5.64 5.44
N ILE A 68 2.28 6.31 5.82
CA ILE A 68 2.79 7.50 5.10
C ILE A 68 3.35 7.10 3.73
N LEU A 69 4.27 6.12 3.68
CA LEU A 69 4.82 5.64 2.40
C LEU A 69 3.73 5.02 1.53
N ARG A 70 2.77 4.34 2.14
CA ARG A 70 1.60 3.83 1.44
C ARG A 70 0.79 4.96 0.79
N ALA A 71 0.53 6.05 1.50
CA ALA A 71 -0.15 7.22 0.95
C ALA A 71 0.63 7.87 -0.20
N ILE A 72 1.97 7.94 -0.08
CA ILE A 72 2.84 8.43 -1.14
C ILE A 72 2.76 7.49 -2.35
N SER A 73 2.96 6.18 -2.19
CA SER A 73 2.93 5.24 -3.31
C SER A 73 1.60 5.24 -4.06
N LEU A 74 0.48 5.37 -3.34
CA LEU A 74 -0.85 5.52 -3.96
C LEU A 74 -1.01 6.85 -4.72
N ALA A 75 -0.36 7.92 -4.26
CA ALA A 75 -0.39 9.20 -4.95
C ALA A 75 0.47 9.21 -6.21
N GLU A 76 1.59 8.46 -6.21
CA GLU A 76 2.62 8.43 -7.24
C GLU A 76 2.29 7.41 -8.36
N SER A 77 2.02 6.18 -8.00
CA SER A 77 1.81 5.07 -8.95
C SER A 77 0.43 4.41 -8.83
N GLY A 78 -0.52 5.07 -8.16
CA GLY A 78 -1.85 4.52 -7.90
C GLY A 78 -2.64 4.25 -9.15
N ARG A 79 -3.05 2.98 -9.34
CA ARG A 79 -3.92 2.52 -10.40
C ARG A 79 -5.27 2.11 -9.82
N TYR A 80 -6.38 2.63 -10.38
CA TYR A 80 -7.73 2.28 -9.93
C TYR A 80 -8.19 0.96 -10.53
N ASP A 81 -8.62 0.04 -9.67
CA ASP A 81 -9.26 -1.22 -10.07
C ASP A 81 -10.78 -1.07 -9.97
N ARG A 82 -11.45 -1.13 -11.12
CA ARG A 82 -12.91 -0.98 -11.21
C ARG A 82 -13.66 -2.13 -10.54
N LEU A 83 -13.13 -3.35 -10.59
CA LEU A 83 -13.76 -4.54 -10.02
C LEU A 83 -13.75 -4.48 -8.49
N ARG A 84 -12.62 -4.06 -7.91
CA ARG A 84 -12.45 -3.94 -6.45
C ARG A 84 -12.86 -2.59 -5.89
N LYS A 85 -13.15 -1.61 -6.76
CA LYS A 85 -13.43 -0.22 -6.38
C LYS A 85 -12.36 0.36 -5.45
N ALA A 86 -11.10 0.04 -5.71
CA ALA A 86 -9.95 0.44 -4.90
C ALA A 86 -8.75 0.81 -5.77
N SER A 87 -7.89 1.68 -5.27
CA SER A 87 -6.60 1.98 -5.88
C SER A 87 -5.47 1.23 -5.19
N PHE A 88 -4.48 0.80 -5.95
CA PHE A 88 -3.25 0.18 -5.48
C PHE A 88 -2.06 0.74 -6.27
N ALA A 89 -0.89 0.84 -5.62
CA ALA A 89 0.34 1.27 -6.28
C ALA A 89 0.79 0.18 -7.27
N TRP A 90 1.12 0.61 -8.51
CA TRP A 90 1.51 -0.30 -9.58
C TRP A 90 3.03 -0.27 -9.78
N PRO A 91 3.75 -1.38 -9.59
CA PRO A 91 5.21 -1.38 -9.61
C PRO A 91 5.81 -1.08 -10.99
N TRP A 92 5.10 -1.39 -12.06
CA TRP A 92 5.55 -1.18 -13.44
C TRP A 92 5.01 0.13 -14.02
N THR A 93 5.09 1.21 -13.21
CA THR A 93 4.66 2.56 -13.61
C THR A 93 5.86 3.36 -14.10
N VAL A 94 5.71 3.96 -15.29
CA VAL A 94 6.67 4.88 -15.89
C VAL A 94 5.96 6.18 -16.19
N THR A 95 6.44 7.30 -15.68
CA THR A 95 5.84 8.62 -15.92
C THR A 95 6.86 9.58 -16.52
N SER A 96 6.44 10.40 -17.46
CA SER A 96 7.20 11.57 -17.92
C SER A 96 6.25 12.72 -18.13
N GLY A 97 6.49 13.83 -17.44
CA GLY A 97 5.59 14.97 -17.44
C GLY A 97 4.19 14.63 -16.93
N LYS A 98 3.18 14.69 -17.80
CA LYS A 98 1.79 14.36 -17.47
C LYS A 98 1.37 12.96 -17.90
N ASN A 99 2.24 12.22 -18.57
CA ASN A 99 1.92 10.94 -19.20
C ASN A 99 2.41 9.79 -18.30
N SER A 100 1.47 9.08 -17.70
CA SER A 100 1.75 7.88 -16.88
C SER A 100 1.38 6.62 -17.66
N HIS A 101 2.30 5.67 -17.72
CA HIS A 101 2.16 4.37 -18.35
C HIS A 101 2.18 3.27 -17.29
N TYR A 102 1.13 2.48 -17.23
CA TYR A 102 1.02 1.31 -16.35
C TYR A 102 1.30 0.05 -17.16
N LEU A 103 2.55 -0.39 -17.17
CA LEU A 103 3.02 -1.50 -18.01
C LEU A 103 2.63 -2.85 -17.39
N PRO A 104 2.49 -3.91 -18.21
CA PRO A 104 2.04 -5.22 -17.71
C PRO A 104 3.13 -5.97 -16.92
N SER A 105 4.41 -5.68 -17.18
CA SER A 105 5.54 -6.36 -16.54
C SER A 105 6.72 -5.42 -16.32
N ARG A 106 7.70 -5.89 -15.54
CA ARG A 106 8.98 -5.19 -15.31
C ARG A 106 9.74 -4.98 -16.61
N GLU A 107 9.81 -5.99 -17.45
CA GLU A 107 10.51 -5.98 -18.74
C GLU A 107 9.89 -4.92 -19.67
N ALA A 108 8.56 -4.88 -19.73
CA ALA A 108 7.85 -3.86 -20.51
C ALA A 108 8.12 -2.44 -19.98
N ALA A 109 8.22 -2.26 -18.66
CA ALA A 109 8.55 -0.97 -18.05
C ALA A 109 10.00 -0.56 -18.36
N ILE A 110 10.94 -1.48 -18.30
CA ILE A 110 12.35 -1.26 -18.69
C ILE A 110 12.45 -0.87 -20.17
N ALA A 111 11.75 -1.60 -21.05
CA ALA A 111 11.69 -1.28 -22.47
C ALA A 111 11.15 0.12 -22.72
N LYS A 112 10.10 0.53 -21.99
CA LYS A 112 9.52 1.86 -22.09
C LYS A 112 10.50 2.97 -21.67
N VAL A 113 11.26 2.77 -20.60
CA VAL A 113 12.30 3.73 -20.20
C VAL A 113 13.40 3.84 -21.26
N LYS A 114 13.86 2.70 -21.85
CA LYS A 114 14.86 2.69 -22.92
C LYS A 114 14.36 3.45 -24.17
N GLU A 115 13.10 3.22 -24.55
CA GLU A 115 12.43 3.95 -25.64
C GLU A 115 12.43 5.46 -25.38
N MET A 116 12.00 5.90 -24.21
CA MET A 116 11.97 7.30 -23.83
C MET A 116 13.38 7.94 -23.85
N ARG A 117 14.39 7.23 -23.34
CA ARG A 117 15.78 7.69 -23.35
C ARG A 117 16.33 7.83 -24.78
N ALA A 118 15.96 6.94 -25.70
CA ALA A 118 16.32 7.05 -27.12
C ALA A 118 15.69 8.29 -27.78
N GLN A 119 14.55 8.76 -27.26
CA GLN A 119 13.89 10.01 -27.66
C GLN A 119 14.44 11.26 -26.92
N ASN A 120 15.57 11.13 -26.21
CA ASN A 120 16.16 12.19 -25.37
C ASN A 120 15.28 12.66 -24.20
N ILE A 121 14.27 11.89 -23.80
CA ILE A 121 13.48 12.18 -22.61
C ILE A 121 14.29 11.78 -21.38
N ARG A 122 14.64 12.75 -20.51
CA ARG A 122 15.48 12.55 -19.33
C ARG A 122 14.69 12.58 -18.03
N ASN A 123 13.57 13.32 -18.00
CA ASN A 123 12.72 13.43 -16.82
C ASN A 123 11.74 12.25 -16.79
N ILE A 124 12.17 11.14 -16.18
CA ILE A 124 11.43 9.88 -16.14
C ILE A 124 11.32 9.42 -14.70
N ASP A 125 10.09 9.24 -14.23
CA ASP A 125 9.78 8.71 -12.90
C ASP A 125 9.41 7.23 -13.02
N VAL A 126 9.91 6.39 -12.09
CA VAL A 126 9.76 4.95 -12.20
C VAL A 126 9.35 4.27 -10.90
N GLY A 127 8.57 3.19 -11.02
CA GLY A 127 8.27 2.25 -9.96
C GLY A 127 7.19 2.68 -8.99
N CYS A 128 7.13 1.97 -7.85
CA CYS A 128 6.14 2.17 -6.79
C CYS A 128 6.10 3.61 -6.26
N MET A 129 7.26 4.23 -6.14
CA MET A 129 7.46 5.53 -5.48
C MET A 129 7.80 6.64 -6.46
N GLN A 130 7.77 6.37 -7.77
CA GLN A 130 8.05 7.31 -8.86
C GLN A 130 9.35 8.08 -8.62
N VAL A 131 10.44 7.33 -8.42
CA VAL A 131 11.77 7.90 -8.27
C VAL A 131 12.24 8.44 -9.62
N ASN A 132 12.62 9.71 -9.68
CA ASN A 132 13.03 10.37 -10.90
C ASN A 132 14.48 10.02 -11.27
N LEU A 133 14.68 9.38 -12.42
CA LEU A 133 15.99 8.91 -12.87
C LEU A 133 16.93 10.05 -13.31
N GLY A 134 16.40 11.22 -13.59
CA GLY A 134 17.21 12.40 -13.95
C GLY A 134 17.68 13.18 -12.73
N TYR A 135 16.83 13.34 -11.71
CA TYR A 135 17.17 14.01 -10.45
C TYR A 135 17.93 13.13 -9.48
N HIS A 136 17.81 11.80 -9.61
CA HIS A 136 18.47 10.81 -8.76
C HIS A 136 19.24 9.79 -9.60
N PRO A 137 20.30 10.22 -10.35
CA PRO A 137 21.01 9.35 -11.28
C PRO A 137 21.68 8.14 -10.60
N ASP A 138 22.08 8.31 -9.33
CA ASP A 138 22.78 7.29 -8.54
C ASP A 138 21.82 6.49 -7.62
N ALA A 139 20.50 6.62 -7.80
CA ALA A 139 19.52 5.92 -6.97
C ALA A 139 19.56 4.41 -7.16
N PHE A 140 19.91 3.96 -8.35
CA PHE A 140 19.89 2.55 -8.76
C PHE A 140 21.07 2.26 -9.68
N ALA A 141 21.69 1.09 -9.52
CA ALA A 141 22.79 0.67 -10.40
C ALA A 141 22.29 0.42 -11.85
N ASN A 142 21.04 0.03 -12.01
CA ASN A 142 20.43 -0.28 -13.31
C ASN A 142 18.89 -0.20 -13.25
N LEU A 143 18.24 -0.40 -14.40
CA LEU A 143 16.77 -0.37 -14.48
C LEU A 143 16.08 -1.55 -13.79
N ASP A 144 16.75 -2.70 -13.67
CA ASP A 144 16.20 -3.84 -12.94
C ASP A 144 16.03 -3.52 -11.46
N GLU A 145 17.01 -2.86 -10.85
CA GLU A 145 16.91 -2.35 -9.48
C GLU A 145 15.86 -1.24 -9.36
N ALA A 146 15.80 -0.32 -10.33
CA ALA A 146 14.84 0.77 -10.34
C ALA A 146 13.38 0.27 -10.34
N PHE A 147 13.10 -0.86 -10.99
CA PHE A 147 11.79 -1.50 -11.02
C PHE A 147 11.64 -2.65 -10.02
N ASN A 148 12.65 -2.98 -9.23
CA ASN A 148 12.47 -3.88 -8.10
C ASN A 148 11.70 -3.11 -7.00
N PRO A 149 10.52 -3.58 -6.56
CA PRO A 149 9.72 -2.87 -5.56
C PRO A 149 10.46 -2.61 -4.26
N GLU A 150 11.29 -3.55 -3.80
CA GLU A 150 12.06 -3.41 -2.56
C GLU A 150 13.10 -2.30 -2.66
N THR A 151 13.92 -2.29 -3.71
CA THR A 151 14.97 -1.28 -3.89
C THR A 151 14.37 0.10 -4.19
N ASN A 152 13.30 0.16 -5.01
CA ASN A 152 12.60 1.39 -5.32
C ASN A 152 12.00 2.05 -4.06
N VAL A 153 11.30 1.26 -3.25
CA VAL A 153 10.69 1.75 -2.01
C VAL A 153 11.74 2.06 -0.95
N ALA A 154 12.79 1.23 -0.82
CA ALA A 154 13.87 1.47 0.13
C ALA A 154 14.60 2.79 -0.14
N TYR A 155 14.90 3.09 -1.40
CA TYR A 155 15.48 4.37 -1.77
C TYR A 155 14.58 5.55 -1.37
N ALA A 156 13.31 5.49 -1.71
CA ALA A 156 12.33 6.53 -1.39
C ALA A 156 12.14 6.71 0.12
N ALA A 157 12.15 5.62 0.89
CA ALA A 157 12.08 5.66 2.35
C ALA A 157 13.31 6.36 2.95
N ALA A 158 14.51 6.00 2.52
CA ALA A 158 15.75 6.63 2.96
C ALA A 158 15.79 8.13 2.59
N HIS A 159 15.27 8.48 1.40
CA HIS A 159 15.15 9.89 0.99
C HIS A 159 14.16 10.65 1.88
N LEU A 160 13.00 10.08 2.17
CA LEU A 160 12.00 10.69 3.06
C LEU A 160 12.53 10.85 4.50
N GLU A 161 13.29 9.88 4.99
CA GLU A 161 13.95 9.95 6.30
C GLU A 161 14.97 11.08 6.36
N LYS A 162 15.83 11.25 5.34
CA LYS A 162 16.74 12.39 5.24
C LYS A 162 16.00 13.73 5.29
N LEU A 163 14.88 13.83 4.60
CA LEU A 163 14.03 15.01 4.64
C LEU A 163 13.42 15.24 6.03
N TYR A 164 13.04 14.18 6.73
CA TYR A 164 12.57 14.27 8.12
C TYR A 164 13.67 14.75 9.06
N ILE A 165 14.88 14.21 8.96
CA ILE A 165 16.03 14.66 9.76
C ILE A 165 16.27 16.16 9.54
N ALA A 166 16.21 16.63 8.29
CA ALA A 166 16.43 18.03 7.95
C ALA A 166 15.28 18.97 8.38
N ARG A 167 14.05 18.47 8.52
CA ARG A 167 12.85 19.30 8.77
C ARG A 167 12.21 19.06 10.13
N HIS A 168 12.61 18.02 10.87
CA HIS A 168 12.06 17.60 12.16
C HIS A 168 10.52 17.43 12.15
N SER A 169 9.95 17.13 10.97
CA SER A 169 8.51 16.97 10.76
C SER A 169 8.22 16.09 9.57
N TRP A 170 7.55 14.95 9.78
CA TRP A 170 7.08 14.07 8.70
C TRP A 170 6.16 14.78 7.73
N THR A 171 5.31 15.66 8.22
CA THR A 171 4.40 16.45 7.38
C THR A 171 5.17 17.38 6.44
N LEU A 172 6.24 18.00 6.92
CA LEU A 172 7.12 18.82 6.07
C LEU A 172 7.94 17.95 5.13
N ALA A 173 8.52 16.86 5.61
CA ALA A 173 9.29 15.91 4.81
C ALA A 173 8.49 15.43 3.58
N VAL A 174 7.23 15.03 3.79
CA VAL A 174 6.30 14.65 2.70
C VAL A 174 6.16 15.76 1.66
N GLY A 175 6.04 16.99 2.07
CA GLY A 175 5.95 18.11 1.12
C GLY A 175 7.23 18.26 0.28
N TYR A 176 8.39 18.20 0.93
CA TYR A 176 9.70 18.32 0.30
C TYR A 176 10.09 17.10 -0.54
N TYR A 177 9.52 15.94 -0.26
CA TYR A 177 9.66 14.74 -1.10
C TYR A 177 9.28 15.03 -2.56
N HIS A 178 8.20 15.78 -2.76
CA HIS A 178 7.73 16.11 -4.11
C HIS A 178 8.41 17.37 -4.67
N SER A 179 8.58 18.43 -3.88
CA SER A 179 9.16 19.68 -4.39
C SER A 179 9.56 20.64 -3.28
N ALA A 180 10.66 21.36 -3.50
CA ALA A 180 11.02 22.52 -2.69
C ALA A 180 10.17 23.76 -3.00
N THR A 181 9.52 23.82 -4.16
CA THR A 181 8.66 24.94 -4.56
C THR A 181 7.44 25.03 -3.65
N ARG A 182 7.30 26.13 -2.91
CA ARG A 182 6.29 26.31 -1.84
C ARG A 182 4.86 25.92 -2.26
N ARG A 183 4.42 26.33 -3.45
CA ARG A 183 3.07 26.04 -3.97
C ARG A 183 2.87 24.54 -4.21
N LEU A 184 3.81 23.87 -4.86
CA LEU A 184 3.77 22.45 -5.18
C LEU A 184 3.88 21.61 -3.90
N ASN A 185 4.83 21.94 -3.02
CA ASN A 185 4.99 21.32 -1.71
C ASN A 185 3.67 21.32 -0.90
N ARG A 186 3.03 22.49 -0.76
CA ARG A 186 1.79 22.62 0.04
C ARG A 186 0.63 21.82 -0.56
N SER A 187 0.50 21.83 -1.88
CA SER A 187 -0.54 21.08 -2.59
C SER A 187 -0.35 19.58 -2.41
N TYR A 188 0.86 19.09 -2.68
CA TYR A 188 1.21 17.68 -2.52
C TYR A 188 1.03 17.21 -1.08
N ARG A 189 1.57 17.94 -0.10
CA ARG A 189 1.42 17.65 1.32
C ARG A 189 -0.04 17.48 1.71
N ARG A 190 -0.94 18.38 1.27
CA ARG A 190 -2.38 18.28 1.55
C ARG A 190 -2.98 17.00 0.97
N LYS A 191 -2.62 16.66 -0.28
CA LYS A 191 -3.04 15.41 -0.95
C LYS A 191 -2.62 14.19 -0.13
N ILE A 192 -1.33 14.11 0.23
CA ILE A 192 -0.80 12.94 0.96
C ILE A 192 -1.39 12.83 2.35
N MET A 193 -1.54 13.92 3.10
CA MET A 193 -2.15 13.88 4.43
C MET A 193 -3.60 13.41 4.39
N GLY A 194 -4.35 13.76 3.35
CA GLY A 194 -5.70 13.22 3.12
C GLY A 194 -5.69 11.71 2.87
N LEU A 195 -4.83 11.24 1.98
CA LEU A 195 -4.66 9.80 1.71
C LEU A 195 -4.18 9.05 2.96
N TRP A 196 -3.22 9.58 3.69
CA TRP A 196 -2.72 8.99 4.93
C TRP A 196 -3.83 8.80 5.97
N CYS A 197 -4.70 9.79 6.16
CA CYS A 197 -5.87 9.66 7.02
C CYS A 197 -6.79 8.51 6.59
N VAL A 198 -7.02 8.34 5.29
CA VAL A 198 -7.84 7.25 4.75
C VAL A 198 -7.18 5.90 4.99
N GLU A 199 -5.90 5.76 4.65
CA GLU A 199 -5.18 4.49 4.78
C GLU A 199 -5.01 4.07 6.24
N ARG A 200 -4.76 5.00 7.16
CA ARG A 200 -4.75 4.71 8.61
C ARG A 200 -6.09 4.18 9.11
N ARG A 201 -7.20 4.75 8.66
CA ARG A 201 -8.54 4.23 9.03
C ARG A 201 -8.79 2.84 8.47
N ARG A 202 -8.37 2.58 7.23
CA ARG A 202 -8.46 1.25 6.60
C ARG A 202 -7.63 0.23 7.37
N ALA A 203 -6.38 0.55 7.68
CA ALA A 203 -5.49 -0.33 8.45
C ALA A 203 -6.07 -0.64 9.84
N ALA A 204 -6.58 0.37 10.56
CA ALA A 204 -7.19 0.17 11.86
C ALA A 204 -8.50 -0.65 11.79
N ALA A 205 -9.28 -0.52 10.72
CA ALA A 205 -10.46 -1.35 10.50
C ALA A 205 -10.09 -2.80 10.20
N ALA A 206 -9.09 -3.03 9.34
CA ALA A 206 -8.60 -4.36 9.02
C ALA A 206 -8.03 -5.07 10.25
N GLU A 207 -7.26 -4.38 11.09
CA GLU A 207 -6.73 -4.94 12.32
C GLU A 207 -7.84 -5.31 13.32
N ARG A 208 -8.85 -4.46 13.48
CA ARG A 208 -10.02 -4.80 14.31
C ARG A 208 -10.72 -6.08 13.82
N GLN A 209 -10.91 -6.22 12.52
CA GLN A 209 -11.52 -7.43 11.95
C GLN A 209 -10.66 -8.67 12.16
N ARG A 210 -9.34 -8.53 12.04
CA ARG A 210 -8.37 -9.60 12.32
C ARG A 210 -8.46 -10.07 13.78
N VAL A 211 -8.47 -9.14 14.72
CA VAL A 211 -8.59 -9.44 16.15
C VAL A 211 -9.90 -10.15 16.47
N ILE A 212 -11.02 -9.68 15.91
CA ILE A 212 -12.33 -10.32 16.08
C ILE A 212 -12.31 -11.76 15.53
N LYS A 213 -11.73 -11.98 14.34
CA LYS A 213 -11.63 -13.30 13.70
C LYS A 213 -10.81 -14.27 14.54
N VAL A 214 -9.64 -13.83 14.99
CA VAL A 214 -8.76 -14.64 15.87
C VAL A 214 -9.45 -14.96 17.20
N GLY A 215 -10.14 -13.99 17.81
CA GLY A 215 -10.89 -14.20 19.03
C GLY A 215 -12.03 -15.20 18.88
N ALA A 216 -12.77 -15.14 17.75
CA ALA A 216 -13.84 -16.07 17.43
C ALA A 216 -13.29 -17.50 17.23
N GLU A 217 -12.17 -17.64 16.52
CA GLU A 217 -11.52 -18.93 16.29
C GLU A 217 -11.01 -19.56 17.60
N ARG A 218 -10.38 -18.76 18.48
CA ARG A 218 -9.96 -19.23 19.81
C ARG A 218 -11.14 -19.74 20.62
N ARG A 219 -12.27 -19.01 20.66
CA ARG A 219 -13.49 -19.44 21.34
C ARG A 219 -14.01 -20.75 20.77
N ARG A 220 -14.09 -20.87 19.44
CA ARG A 220 -14.52 -22.11 18.77
C ARG A 220 -13.66 -23.31 19.19
N LYS A 221 -12.33 -23.16 19.17
CA LYS A 221 -11.38 -24.20 19.60
C LYS A 221 -11.59 -24.58 21.07
N SER A 222 -11.84 -23.61 21.96
CA SER A 222 -12.11 -23.86 23.39
C SER A 222 -13.40 -24.64 23.59
N VAL A 223 -14.48 -24.33 22.89
CA VAL A 223 -15.75 -25.05 22.98
C VAL A 223 -15.58 -26.49 22.53
N VAL A 224 -14.94 -26.72 21.37
CA VAL A 224 -14.68 -28.09 20.87
C VAL A 224 -13.84 -28.90 21.85
N ALA A 225 -12.81 -28.29 22.43
CA ALA A 225 -11.97 -28.96 23.44
C ALA A 225 -12.75 -29.30 24.73
N TYR A 226 -13.63 -28.40 25.18
CA TYR A 226 -14.50 -28.63 26.32
C TYR A 226 -15.47 -29.80 26.05
N GLU A 227 -16.15 -29.79 24.91
CA GLU A 227 -17.08 -30.87 24.54
C GLU A 227 -16.36 -32.23 24.43
N ALA A 228 -15.17 -32.26 23.86
CA ALA A 228 -14.35 -33.46 23.77
C ALA A 228 -14.00 -34.03 25.20
N ARG A 229 -13.65 -33.14 26.14
CA ARG A 229 -13.41 -33.56 27.54
C ARG A 229 -14.68 -34.12 28.19
N GLN A 230 -15.82 -33.47 27.99
CA GLN A 230 -17.11 -33.92 28.50
C GLN A 230 -17.49 -35.31 27.94
N ARG A 231 -17.26 -35.56 26.66
CA ARG A 231 -17.52 -36.88 26.02
C ARG A 231 -16.64 -37.95 26.65
N LYS A 232 -15.34 -37.67 26.83
CA LYS A 232 -14.42 -38.63 27.50
C LYS A 232 -14.84 -38.94 28.93
N HIS A 233 -15.23 -37.90 29.68
CA HIS A 233 -15.67 -38.09 31.07
C HIS A 233 -16.96 -38.93 31.14
N ARG A 234 -17.95 -38.67 30.28
CA ARG A 234 -19.20 -39.47 30.21
C ARG A 234 -18.93 -40.92 29.77
N ALA A 235 -17.97 -41.17 28.88
CA ALA A 235 -17.59 -42.53 28.50
C ALA A 235 -16.95 -43.29 29.68
N PHE A 236 -16.09 -42.61 30.44
CA PHE A 236 -15.45 -43.18 31.63
C PHE A 236 -16.44 -43.57 32.73
N ILE A 237 -17.48 -42.77 32.99
CA ILE A 237 -18.51 -43.06 34.00
C ILE A 237 -19.40 -44.26 33.58
N LYS A 238 -19.53 -44.57 32.29
CA LYS A 238 -20.36 -45.65 31.77
C LYS A 238 -19.64 -47.01 31.67
N ALA A 239 -18.34 -47.02 31.78
CA ALA A 239 -17.50 -48.23 31.82
C ALA A 239 -17.29 -48.76 33.23
#